data_99e371f538f2ac4600abcddacc344b2f
#
_entry.id   99e371f538f2ac4600abcddacc344b2f
#
_cell.length_a   1.000
_cell.length_b   1.000
_cell.length_c   1.000
_cell.angle_alpha   90.00
_cell.angle_beta   90.00
_cell.angle_gamma   90.00
#
_symmetry.space_group_name_H-M   'P 1'
#
loop_
_entity.id
_entity.type
_entity.pdbx_description
1 polymer ?
#
loop_
_entity_poly.entity_id
_entity_poly.type
_entity_poly.pdbx_seq_one_letter_code
_entity_poly.pdbx_strand_id
1 'polypeptide(L)'
;ILNYENNEGSLTLDLRLPHDSDNDELVKNVDEAVNKYGLSEEHDIGPALYVDPNSELVQKLHESYVQFTNDHEHGPQTIGGGTYAKKMPNCVAFGCEFPGKNHHMHEENELISLDDLLTAAAIYAQSLYNLLKK
;
A
#
# COMPACT_ATOMS: atom_id res chain seq x y z
N ILE A 1 -8.71 6.56 -17.45
CA ILE A 1 -9.97 7.21 -17.82
C ILE A 1 -9.75 7.93 -19.13
N LEU A 2 -10.59 7.66 -20.12
CA LEU A 2 -10.58 8.36 -21.42
C LEU A 2 -11.80 9.27 -21.48
N ASN A 3 -11.57 10.57 -21.71
CA ASN A 3 -12.61 11.55 -21.90
C ASN A 3 -12.45 12.19 -23.29
N TYR A 4 -13.57 12.51 -23.94
CA TYR A 4 -13.59 13.25 -25.20
C TYR A 4 -14.74 14.22 -25.20
N GLU A 5 -14.43 15.51 -25.24
CA GLU A 5 -15.41 16.60 -25.20
C GLU A 5 -14.90 17.79 -26.00
N ASN A 6 -15.80 18.48 -26.73
CA ASN A 6 -15.50 19.69 -27.51
C ASN A 6 -14.32 19.53 -28.49
N ASN A 7 -14.18 18.38 -29.10
CA ASN A 7 -13.10 18.04 -30.03
C ASN A 7 -11.71 17.92 -29.40
N GLU A 8 -11.65 17.83 -28.06
CA GLU A 8 -10.46 17.57 -27.28
C GLU A 8 -10.58 16.22 -26.57
N GLY A 9 -9.49 15.50 -26.51
CA GLY A 9 -9.43 14.21 -25.83
C GLY A 9 -8.38 14.24 -24.72
N SER A 10 -8.71 13.65 -23.57
CA SER A 10 -7.75 13.41 -22.49
C SER A 10 -7.76 11.97 -22.02
N LEU A 11 -6.58 11.45 -21.70
CA LEU A 11 -6.39 10.12 -21.15
C LEU A 11 -5.65 10.23 -19.81
N THR A 12 -6.32 9.85 -18.73
CA THR A 12 -5.70 9.77 -17.39
C THR A 12 -5.26 8.34 -17.11
N LEU A 13 -3.99 8.18 -16.78
CA LEU A 13 -3.40 6.91 -16.35
C LEU A 13 -3.02 7.01 -14.87
N ASP A 14 -3.39 6.01 -14.06
CA ASP A 14 -2.92 5.83 -12.69
C ASP A 14 -1.89 4.71 -12.70
N LEU A 15 -0.64 5.05 -12.41
CA LEU A 15 0.49 4.13 -12.41
C LEU A 15 0.91 3.80 -10.98
N ARG A 16 1.08 2.52 -10.69
CA ARG A 16 1.56 2.01 -9.40
C ARG A 16 2.97 1.47 -9.58
N LEU A 17 3.93 2.27 -9.13
CA LEU A 17 5.34 2.00 -9.34
C LEU A 17 5.97 1.37 -8.09
N PRO A 18 6.98 0.49 -8.26
CA PRO A 18 7.84 0.08 -7.16
C PRO A 18 8.48 1.29 -6.47
N HIS A 19 8.80 1.15 -5.18
CA HIS A 19 9.36 2.26 -4.38
C HIS A 19 10.75 2.74 -4.87
N ASP A 20 11.48 1.89 -5.56
CA ASP A 20 12.82 2.11 -6.11
C ASP A 20 12.83 2.47 -7.59
N SER A 21 11.67 2.77 -8.17
CA SER A 21 11.57 3.21 -9.56
C SER A 21 12.23 4.58 -9.76
N ASP A 22 12.93 4.73 -10.88
CA ASP A 22 13.43 6.03 -11.34
C ASP A 22 12.27 6.81 -11.98
N ASN A 23 11.64 7.65 -11.19
CA ASN A 23 10.49 8.43 -11.62
C ASN A 23 10.88 9.50 -12.67
N ASP A 24 12.10 10.04 -12.61
CA ASP A 24 12.56 11.05 -13.55
C ASP A 24 12.79 10.43 -14.94
N GLU A 25 13.37 9.22 -14.98
CA GLU A 25 13.51 8.47 -16.23
C GLU A 25 12.14 8.09 -16.82
N LEU A 26 11.20 7.67 -15.97
CA LEU A 26 9.84 7.34 -16.42
C LEU A 26 9.15 8.55 -17.05
N VAL A 27 9.15 9.69 -16.36
CA VAL A 27 8.54 10.93 -16.86
C VAL A 27 9.17 11.32 -18.20
N LYS A 28 10.48 11.32 -18.28
CA LYS A 28 11.18 11.62 -19.53
C LYS A 28 10.75 10.70 -20.69
N ASN A 29 10.62 9.40 -20.43
CA ASN A 29 10.19 8.43 -21.46
C ASN A 29 8.74 8.67 -21.89
N VAL A 30 7.86 9.04 -20.95
CA VAL A 30 6.46 9.41 -21.24
C VAL A 30 6.42 10.68 -22.07
N ASP A 31 7.15 11.73 -21.67
CA ASP A 31 7.26 13.01 -22.41
C ASP A 31 7.71 12.78 -23.84
N GLU A 32 8.78 12.00 -24.04
CA GLU A 32 9.30 11.70 -25.36
C GLU A 32 8.26 10.96 -26.24
N ALA A 33 7.53 10.03 -25.65
CA ALA A 33 6.49 9.27 -26.34
C ALA A 33 5.30 10.16 -26.72
N VAL A 34 4.84 11.01 -25.82
CA VAL A 34 3.69 11.92 -25.99
C VAL A 34 4.01 12.97 -27.03
N ASN A 35 5.18 13.61 -26.93
CA ASN A 35 5.64 14.65 -27.85
C ASN A 35 5.76 14.14 -29.29
N LYS A 36 6.15 12.89 -29.49
CA LYS A 36 6.24 12.24 -30.80
C LYS A 36 4.91 12.28 -31.58
N TYR A 37 3.80 12.30 -30.85
CA TYR A 37 2.45 12.34 -31.42
C TYR A 37 1.81 13.74 -31.35
N GLY A 38 2.58 14.76 -30.95
CA GLY A 38 2.08 16.14 -30.86
C GLY A 38 1.05 16.34 -29.74
N LEU A 39 1.11 15.49 -28.72
CA LEU A 39 0.27 15.58 -27.52
C LEU A 39 1.03 16.33 -26.42
N SER A 40 0.31 16.78 -25.40
CA SER A 40 0.86 17.31 -24.15
C SER A 40 0.54 16.38 -22.99
N GLU A 41 1.38 16.38 -21.97
CA GLU A 41 1.13 15.63 -20.73
C GLU A 41 1.26 16.53 -19.51
N GLU A 42 0.58 16.11 -18.45
CA GLU A 42 0.74 16.62 -17.09
C GLU A 42 0.86 15.42 -16.16
N HIS A 43 1.74 15.48 -15.18
CA HIS A 43 1.92 14.39 -14.24
C HIS A 43 1.92 14.88 -12.79
N ASP A 44 1.47 14.00 -11.89
CA ASP A 44 1.56 14.18 -10.44
C ASP A 44 2.20 12.91 -9.84
N ILE A 45 3.35 13.07 -9.22
CA ILE A 45 4.11 11.96 -8.61
C ILE A 45 4.00 12.05 -7.10
N GLY A 46 3.21 11.15 -6.54
CA GLY A 46 3.11 10.99 -5.10
C GLY A 46 4.29 10.19 -4.53
N PRO A 47 4.66 10.41 -3.25
CA PRO A 47 5.70 9.65 -2.60
C PRO A 47 5.30 8.17 -2.45
N ALA A 48 6.25 7.27 -2.65
CA ALA A 48 6.08 5.87 -2.28
C ALA A 48 6.02 5.73 -0.74
N LEU A 49 5.21 4.80 -0.26
CA LEU A 49 5.29 4.35 1.14
C LEU A 49 6.25 3.15 1.19
N TYR A 50 7.39 3.37 1.78
CA TYR A 50 8.37 2.32 2.04
C TYR A 50 8.96 2.46 3.44
N VAL A 51 8.95 1.38 4.19
CA VAL A 51 9.67 1.25 5.46
C VAL A 51 10.46 -0.06 5.39
N ASP A 52 11.75 0.01 5.73
CA ASP A 52 12.60 -1.19 5.71
C ASP A 52 11.96 -2.33 6.50
N PRO A 53 11.74 -3.50 5.89
CA PRO A 53 11.18 -4.66 6.58
C PRO A 53 12.03 -5.12 7.77
N ASN A 54 13.33 -4.78 7.79
CA ASN A 54 14.21 -5.08 8.92
C ASN A 54 14.22 -3.99 10.01
N SER A 55 13.45 -2.91 9.85
CA SER A 55 13.33 -1.89 10.87
C SER A 55 12.72 -2.44 12.16
N GLU A 56 13.08 -1.85 13.31
CA GLU A 56 12.53 -2.24 14.61
C GLU A 56 11.00 -2.20 14.63
N LEU A 57 10.41 -1.18 13.99
CA LEU A 57 8.96 -1.05 13.87
C LEU A 57 8.35 -2.28 13.21
N VAL A 58 8.81 -2.62 11.99
CA VAL A 58 8.24 -3.72 11.21
C VAL A 58 8.46 -5.05 11.89
N GLN A 59 9.65 -5.28 12.45
CA GLN A 59 9.97 -6.53 13.16
C GLN A 59 9.09 -6.74 14.38
N LYS A 60 8.88 -5.72 15.23
CA LYS A 60 8.00 -5.83 16.42
C LYS A 60 6.53 -6.08 16.05
N LEU A 61 6.06 -5.48 14.94
CA LEU A 61 4.72 -5.74 14.43
C LEU A 61 4.60 -7.18 13.91
N HIS A 62 5.57 -7.64 13.16
CA HIS A 62 5.60 -9.01 12.63
C HIS A 62 5.71 -10.06 13.73
N GLU A 63 6.55 -9.86 14.75
CA GLU A 63 6.62 -10.72 15.92
C GLU A 63 5.27 -10.85 16.63
N SER A 64 4.55 -9.73 16.78
CA SER A 64 3.21 -9.74 17.36
C SER A 64 2.21 -10.50 16.51
N TYR A 65 2.27 -10.39 15.19
CA TYR A 65 1.45 -11.17 14.26
C TYR A 65 1.72 -12.67 14.40
N VAL A 66 2.97 -13.09 14.31
CA VAL A 66 3.36 -14.50 14.41
C VAL A 66 2.95 -15.11 15.76
N GLN A 67 3.05 -14.34 16.84
CA GLN A 67 2.67 -14.81 18.18
C GLN A 67 1.21 -15.28 18.28
N PHE A 68 0.29 -14.63 17.57
CA PHE A 68 -1.13 -14.96 17.64
C PHE A 68 -1.63 -15.81 16.47
N THR A 69 -0.95 -15.79 15.34
CA THR A 69 -1.36 -16.55 14.15
C THR A 69 -0.58 -17.86 13.98
N ASN A 70 0.62 -17.96 14.59
CA ASN A 70 1.61 -19.01 14.34
C ASN A 70 1.98 -19.12 12.84
N ASP A 71 1.81 -18.02 12.09
CA ASP A 71 2.13 -17.95 10.68
C ASP A 71 3.57 -17.45 10.50
N HIS A 72 4.44 -18.37 10.14
CA HIS A 72 5.86 -18.11 9.87
C HIS A 72 6.17 -18.01 8.36
N GLU A 73 5.18 -18.21 7.53
CA GLU A 73 5.35 -18.23 6.07
C GLU A 73 5.13 -16.86 5.42
N HIS A 74 4.23 -16.04 6.00
CA HIS A 74 3.90 -14.74 5.46
C HIS A 74 4.62 -13.63 6.24
N GLY A 75 5.49 -12.92 5.53
CA GLY A 75 6.17 -11.72 6.04
C GLY A 75 5.45 -10.42 5.64
N PRO A 76 6.06 -9.26 5.96
CA PRO A 76 5.60 -7.97 5.46
C PRO A 76 5.48 -7.97 3.95
N GLN A 77 4.38 -7.42 3.44
CA GLN A 77 4.07 -7.41 2.01
C GLN A 77 3.94 -5.98 1.48
N THR A 78 4.15 -5.82 0.18
CA THR A 78 3.82 -4.61 -0.54
C THR A 78 2.46 -4.75 -1.21
N ILE A 79 1.69 -3.66 -1.21
CA ILE A 79 0.40 -3.60 -1.89
C ILE A 79 0.37 -2.41 -2.85
N GLY A 80 -0.39 -2.51 -3.92
CA GLY A 80 -0.58 -1.42 -4.89
C GLY A 80 -1.49 -0.29 -4.35
N GLY A 81 -2.17 -0.50 -3.23
CA GLY A 81 -3.06 0.47 -2.60
C GLY A 81 -2.32 1.57 -1.84
N GLY A 82 -2.99 2.70 -1.63
CA GLY A 82 -2.50 3.77 -0.77
C GLY A 82 -3.24 3.80 0.56
N THR A 83 -2.54 4.16 1.64
CA THR A 83 -3.12 4.34 2.97
C THR A 83 -2.74 5.69 3.57
N TYR A 84 -3.38 6.07 4.67
CA TYR A 84 -2.99 7.26 5.44
C TYR A 84 -1.54 7.21 5.95
N ALA A 85 -0.94 6.03 6.03
CA ALA A 85 0.47 5.85 6.39
C ALA A 85 1.42 6.67 5.50
N LYS A 86 1.06 6.92 4.23
CA LYS A 86 1.83 7.80 3.31
C LYS A 86 1.99 9.25 3.81
N LYS A 87 1.15 9.69 4.73
CA LYS A 87 1.13 11.07 5.24
C LYS A 87 1.95 11.25 6.52
N MET A 88 2.50 10.18 7.07
CA MET A 88 3.23 10.19 8.33
C MET A 88 4.62 9.57 8.16
N PRO A 89 5.66 10.17 8.76
CA PRO A 89 6.99 9.57 8.73
C PRO A 89 7.02 8.29 9.59
N ASN A 90 7.82 7.32 9.18
CA ASN A 90 8.02 6.05 9.90
C ASN A 90 6.69 5.38 10.28
N CYS A 91 5.78 5.27 9.33
CA CYS A 91 4.46 4.69 9.50
C CYS A 91 4.23 3.59 8.47
N VAL A 92 3.61 2.50 8.87
CA VAL A 92 3.23 1.38 8.01
C VAL A 92 1.73 1.11 8.13
N ALA A 93 1.16 0.51 7.09
CA ALA A 93 -0.15 -0.10 7.20
C ALA A 93 0.00 -1.44 7.91
N PHE A 94 -0.82 -1.68 8.92
CA PHE A 94 -0.86 -2.94 9.65
C PHE A 94 -2.33 -3.31 9.85
N GLY A 95 -2.82 -4.13 8.96
CA GLY A 95 -4.25 -4.44 8.85
C GLY A 95 -4.64 -5.76 9.50
N CYS A 96 -5.94 -6.04 9.43
CA CYS A 96 -6.58 -7.22 10.00
C CYS A 96 -6.99 -8.25 8.94
N GLU A 97 -6.48 -8.16 7.72
CA GLU A 97 -6.64 -9.22 6.74
C GLU A 97 -5.62 -10.33 7.00
N PHE A 98 -6.13 -11.56 7.04
CA PHE A 98 -5.31 -12.74 7.28
C PHE A 98 -5.18 -13.57 6.00
N PRO A 99 -4.00 -14.14 5.71
CA PRO A 99 -3.80 -14.98 4.53
C PRO A 99 -4.83 -16.10 4.40
N GLY A 100 -5.33 -16.32 3.19
CA GLY A 100 -6.35 -17.34 2.91
C GLY A 100 -7.77 -16.99 3.32
N LYS A 101 -8.01 -15.80 3.88
CA LYS A 101 -9.34 -15.28 4.17
C LYS A 101 -9.83 -14.39 3.03
N ASN A 102 -11.13 -14.43 2.76
CA ASN A 102 -11.76 -13.50 1.84
C ASN A 102 -12.81 -12.69 2.61
N HIS A 103 -12.49 -11.45 2.89
CA HIS A 103 -13.37 -10.53 3.61
C HIS A 103 -14.16 -9.62 2.66
N HIS A 104 -14.09 -9.84 1.34
CA HIS A 104 -14.73 -9.01 0.32
C HIS A 104 -14.36 -7.52 0.44
N MET A 105 -13.08 -7.23 0.75
CA MET A 105 -12.58 -5.88 0.96
C MET A 105 -12.89 -4.99 -0.26
N HIS A 106 -13.53 -3.84 -0.03
CA HIS A 106 -14.01 -2.91 -1.06
C HIS A 106 -15.12 -3.47 -1.98
N GLU A 107 -15.77 -4.55 -1.59
CA GLU A 107 -16.88 -5.17 -2.33
C GLU A 107 -18.20 -5.09 -1.53
N GLU A 108 -19.30 -5.45 -2.19
CA GLU A 108 -20.58 -5.61 -1.49
C GLU A 108 -20.49 -6.76 -0.48
N ASN A 109 -21.12 -6.56 0.68
CA ASN A 109 -21.10 -7.51 1.79
C ASN A 109 -19.69 -7.74 2.38
N GLU A 110 -18.83 -6.72 2.41
CA GLU A 110 -17.58 -6.74 3.15
C GLU A 110 -17.85 -7.19 4.59
N LEU A 111 -17.04 -8.13 5.05
CA LEU A 111 -17.22 -8.74 6.36
C LEU A 111 -15.88 -9.09 7.01
N ILE A 112 -15.89 -9.25 8.31
CA ILE A 112 -14.83 -9.88 9.09
C ILE A 112 -15.46 -10.87 10.06
N SER A 113 -14.85 -12.03 10.26
CA SER A 113 -15.30 -12.95 11.29
C SER A 113 -15.03 -12.39 12.69
N LEU A 114 -15.84 -12.77 13.67
CA LEU A 114 -15.62 -12.36 15.04
C LEU A 114 -14.26 -12.86 15.58
N ASP A 115 -13.86 -14.06 15.20
CA ASP A 115 -12.58 -14.64 15.59
C ASP A 115 -11.41 -13.88 15.00
N ASP A 116 -11.48 -13.49 13.72
CA ASP A 116 -10.45 -12.67 13.08
C ASP A 116 -10.37 -11.27 13.71
N LEU A 117 -11.52 -10.67 14.03
CA LEU A 117 -11.58 -9.38 14.73
C LEU A 117 -10.92 -9.44 16.12
N LEU A 118 -11.21 -10.47 16.90
CA LEU A 118 -10.63 -10.66 18.22
C LEU A 118 -9.12 -10.95 18.14
N THR A 119 -8.70 -11.75 17.16
CA THR A 119 -7.28 -12.01 16.90
C THR A 119 -6.54 -10.73 16.50
N ALA A 120 -7.12 -9.92 15.60
CA ALA A 120 -6.55 -8.62 15.23
C ALA A 120 -6.42 -7.68 16.44
N ALA A 121 -7.45 -7.61 17.30
CA ALA A 121 -7.39 -6.80 18.51
C ALA A 121 -6.26 -7.25 19.47
N ALA A 122 -6.05 -8.56 19.62
CA ALA A 122 -4.97 -9.10 20.44
C ALA A 122 -3.59 -8.77 19.83
N ILE A 123 -3.44 -8.90 18.51
CA ILE A 123 -2.21 -8.53 17.79
C ILE A 123 -1.90 -7.04 17.99
N TYR A 124 -2.90 -6.15 17.85
CA TYR A 124 -2.68 -4.71 18.05
C TYR A 124 -2.29 -4.37 19.48
N ALA A 125 -2.94 -4.97 20.48
CA ALA A 125 -2.59 -4.78 21.88
C ALA A 125 -1.14 -5.22 22.17
N GLN A 126 -0.73 -6.38 21.66
CA GLN A 126 0.62 -6.88 21.79
C GLN A 126 1.64 -6.01 21.06
N SER A 127 1.30 -5.55 19.88
CA SER A 127 2.15 -4.65 19.08
C SER A 127 2.44 -3.35 19.84
N LEU A 128 1.40 -2.74 20.41
CA LEU A 128 1.56 -1.52 21.23
C LEU A 128 2.44 -1.80 22.45
N TYR A 129 2.24 -2.93 23.12
CA TYR A 129 3.08 -3.33 24.25
C TYR A 129 4.55 -3.49 23.84
N ASN A 130 4.81 -4.20 22.73
CA ASN A 130 6.17 -4.44 22.24
C ASN A 130 6.88 -3.14 21.80
N LEU A 131 6.14 -2.20 21.21
CA LEU A 131 6.68 -0.91 20.79
C LEU A 131 6.97 0.03 21.96
N LEU A 132 6.18 -0.05 23.03
CA LEU A 132 6.33 0.81 24.22
C LEU A 132 7.32 0.24 25.26
N LYS A 133 7.60 -1.05 25.22
CA LYS A 133 8.56 -1.69 26.11
C LYS A 133 9.98 -1.28 25.74
N LYS A 134 10.63 -0.57 26.66
CA LYS A 134 12.05 -0.19 26.58
C LYS A 134 12.95 -1.38 26.87
#